data_000829a3519354e0b937330cefdc0aae
#
_entry.id   000829a3519354e0b937330cefdc0aae
#
_cell.length_a   1.000
_cell.length_b   1.000
_cell.length_c   1.000
_cell.angle_alpha   90.00
_cell.angle_beta   90.00
_cell.angle_gamma   90.00
#
_symmetry.space_group_name_H-M   'P 1'
#
loop_
_entity.id
_entity.type
_entity.pdbx_description
1 polymer ?
#
loop_
_entity_poly.entity_id
_entity_poly.type
_entity_poly.pdbx_seq_one_letter_code
_entity_poly.pdbx_strand_id
1 'polypeptide(L)'
;MPRLHHLSAALLTATLLTLAAPALAGRLAPALPAELPVAVRSRLASVVDQPSLATRVQGESFVARHDVFEFLIAHPEFATHVTRALKVARYRIWRTPKGLMLDDGWGAVGSIEVVYVAPGLRVMYAKGEYQQAILPNIRGQAVVTIDWTVTPASGGKDLIAPTVGAYVKLDSRVLATASALAGSVAAAKAEKEAHRLVRVFQKTTRALNDNPAAVLDMLRQRPETPRRELEEFSRLLLSAPAATAASAPR
;
A
#
# COMPACT_ATOMS: atom_id res chain seq x y z
N MET A 1 71.52 17.73 -28.49
CA MET A 1 70.91 17.22 -29.74
C MET A 1 69.62 16.50 -29.38
N PRO A 2 68.61 16.60 -30.15
CA PRO A 2 67.24 16.85 -29.71
C PRO A 2 66.30 15.62 -29.92
N ARG A 3 65.08 15.72 -29.41
CA ARG A 3 63.76 15.39 -30.06
C ARG A 3 62.73 15.34 -28.96
N LEU A 4 61.91 16.28 -28.76
CA LEU A 4 60.55 16.68 -29.26
C LEU A 4 59.73 15.55 -29.85
N HIS A 5 58.46 15.68 -29.48
CA HIS A 5 57.19 15.11 -29.99
C HIS A 5 56.69 13.94 -29.12
N HIS A 6 55.47 13.88 -28.56
CA HIS A 6 54.17 14.42 -29.04
C HIS A 6 53.24 14.66 -27.87
N LEU A 7 52.71 15.87 -27.85
CA LEU A 7 51.37 16.19 -27.31
C LEU A 7 50.37 15.64 -28.32
N SER A 8 49.35 14.90 -27.84
CA SER A 8 48.05 14.94 -28.48
C SER A 8 47.00 14.17 -27.63
N ALA A 9 46.03 14.91 -27.18
CA ALA A 9 44.58 14.67 -27.26
C ALA A 9 44.04 13.37 -26.63
N ALA A 10 43.51 13.55 -25.43
CA ALA A 10 42.31 12.81 -24.98
C ALA A 10 41.51 13.68 -24.00
N LEU A 11 41.02 14.79 -24.53
CA LEU A 11 39.81 15.46 -24.01
C LEU A 11 38.66 14.96 -24.89
N LEU A 12 37.49 14.81 -24.31
CA LEU A 12 36.21 14.39 -24.88
C LEU A 12 35.86 12.91 -24.68
N THR A 13 35.28 12.57 -23.53
CA THR A 13 34.05 11.78 -23.45
C THR A 13 33.54 11.75 -22.00
N ALA A 14 33.09 12.90 -21.51
CA ALA A 14 32.34 13.01 -20.25
C ALA A 14 31.09 13.83 -20.49
N THR A 15 30.20 13.30 -21.31
CA THR A 15 28.84 13.85 -21.44
C THR A 15 27.94 12.73 -21.97
N LEU A 16 26.93 12.42 -21.25
CA LEU A 16 25.70 11.65 -21.49
C LEU A 16 25.50 10.49 -20.52
N LEU A 17 25.24 10.84 -19.26
CA LEU A 17 24.49 9.93 -18.37
C LEU A 17 23.66 10.75 -17.37
N THR A 18 22.84 11.64 -17.92
CA THR A 18 21.77 12.29 -17.13
C THR A 18 20.52 12.26 -18.02
N LEU A 19 19.42 11.80 -17.47
CA LEU A 19 18.06 11.78 -18.01
C LEU A 19 17.49 10.39 -18.38
N ALA A 20 17.40 9.49 -17.39
CA ALA A 20 16.54 8.31 -17.56
C ALA A 20 15.59 8.05 -16.35
N ALA A 21 15.58 8.90 -15.33
CA ALA A 21 14.76 8.66 -14.14
C ALA A 21 13.25 9.02 -14.28
N PRO A 22 12.79 10.03 -15.05
CA PRO A 22 11.36 10.34 -15.10
C PRO A 22 10.53 9.37 -15.97
N ALA A 23 11.14 8.64 -16.91
CA ALA A 23 10.39 7.79 -17.86
C ALA A 23 9.85 6.49 -17.24
N LEU A 24 10.43 5.97 -16.16
CA LEU A 24 9.93 4.77 -15.48
C LEU A 24 8.74 5.06 -14.55
N ALA A 25 8.72 6.21 -13.88
CA ALA A 25 7.64 6.58 -12.98
C ALA A 25 6.30 6.74 -13.73
N GLY A 26 6.31 7.28 -14.94
CA GLY A 26 5.10 7.42 -15.76
C GLY A 26 4.51 6.10 -16.27
N ARG A 27 5.31 5.03 -16.38
CA ARG A 27 4.83 3.68 -16.76
C ARG A 27 4.15 2.93 -15.62
N LEU A 28 4.34 3.36 -14.38
CA LEU A 28 3.75 2.75 -13.19
C LEU A 28 2.48 3.48 -12.74
N ALA A 29 2.17 4.66 -13.30
CA ALA A 29 0.99 5.42 -12.92
C ALA A 29 -0.28 4.60 -13.14
N PRO A 30 -1.17 4.47 -12.13
CA PRO A 30 -2.41 3.75 -12.29
C PRO A 30 -3.35 4.56 -13.17
N ALA A 31 -4.15 3.89 -14.00
CA ALA A 31 -5.31 4.53 -14.57
C ALA A 31 -6.29 4.85 -13.44
N LEU A 32 -6.51 6.14 -13.17
CA LEU A 32 -7.48 6.54 -12.15
C LEU A 32 -8.91 6.22 -12.65
N PRO A 33 -9.78 5.67 -11.77
CA PRO A 33 -11.15 5.32 -12.15
C PRO A 33 -11.92 6.50 -12.75
N ALA A 34 -12.67 6.23 -13.83
CA ALA A 34 -13.41 7.27 -14.57
C ALA A 34 -14.57 7.88 -13.73
N GLU A 35 -15.05 7.17 -12.75
CA GLU A 35 -16.18 7.52 -11.88
C GLU A 35 -15.79 8.44 -10.72
N LEU A 36 -14.49 8.72 -10.55
CA LEU A 36 -14.04 9.64 -9.50
C LEU A 36 -14.61 11.06 -9.70
N PRO A 37 -15.10 11.71 -8.64
CA PRO A 37 -15.45 13.12 -8.70
C PRO A 37 -14.27 13.97 -9.18
N VAL A 38 -14.53 15.02 -9.98
CA VAL A 38 -13.49 15.83 -10.61
C VAL A 38 -12.46 16.35 -9.59
N ALA A 39 -12.90 16.86 -8.44
CA ALA A 39 -12.01 17.38 -7.40
C ALA A 39 -11.11 16.29 -6.81
N VAL A 40 -11.65 15.07 -6.59
CA VAL A 40 -10.88 13.92 -6.10
C VAL A 40 -9.87 13.50 -7.16
N ARG A 41 -10.30 13.36 -8.42
CA ARG A 41 -9.43 13.00 -9.54
C ARG A 41 -8.26 13.98 -9.67
N SER A 42 -8.51 15.30 -9.65
CA SER A 42 -7.44 16.32 -9.72
C SER A 42 -6.45 16.18 -8.58
N ARG A 43 -6.95 15.93 -7.36
CA ARG A 43 -6.10 15.71 -6.17
C ARG A 43 -5.20 14.49 -6.35
N LEU A 44 -5.76 13.36 -6.81
CA LEU A 44 -4.98 12.14 -7.04
C LEU A 44 -4.00 12.31 -8.21
N ALA A 45 -4.42 12.91 -9.32
CA ALA A 45 -3.59 13.19 -10.49
C ALA A 45 -2.35 14.00 -10.10
N SER A 46 -2.50 15.00 -9.21
CA SER A 46 -1.38 15.78 -8.71
C SER A 46 -0.27 14.95 -8.04
N VAL A 47 -0.60 13.75 -7.56
CA VAL A 47 0.35 12.81 -6.95
C VAL A 47 0.85 11.78 -7.95
N VAL A 48 -0.06 11.16 -8.74
CA VAL A 48 0.29 10.01 -9.59
C VAL A 48 0.94 10.41 -10.91
N ASP A 49 0.69 11.64 -11.43
CA ASP A 49 1.28 12.10 -12.69
C ASP A 49 2.76 12.47 -12.55
N GLN A 50 3.17 12.95 -11.37
CA GLN A 50 4.54 13.34 -11.07
C GLN A 50 4.94 12.88 -9.66
N PRO A 51 4.97 11.57 -9.40
CA PRO A 51 5.36 11.06 -8.10
C PRO A 51 6.87 11.24 -7.89
N SER A 52 7.26 11.58 -6.67
CA SER A 52 8.67 11.50 -6.25
C SER A 52 9.15 10.06 -6.15
N LEU A 53 8.22 9.15 -5.82
CA LEU A 53 8.43 7.71 -5.68
C LEU A 53 7.20 6.98 -6.22
N ALA A 54 7.42 5.92 -6.98
CA ALA A 54 6.35 5.02 -7.43
C ALA A 54 6.81 3.57 -7.30
N THR A 55 5.93 2.71 -6.81
CA THR A 55 6.13 1.27 -6.81
C THR A 55 4.82 0.56 -7.11
N ARG A 56 4.91 -0.59 -7.76
CA ARG A 56 3.79 -1.51 -7.99
C ARG A 56 4.29 -2.93 -7.78
N VAL A 57 3.70 -3.61 -6.81
CA VAL A 57 4.11 -4.94 -6.38
C VAL A 57 2.95 -5.89 -6.59
N GLN A 58 3.15 -6.90 -7.41
CA GLN A 58 2.28 -8.06 -7.46
C GLN A 58 2.66 -9.00 -6.31
N GLY A 59 1.69 -9.28 -5.46
CA GLY A 59 1.86 -10.21 -4.35
C GLY A 59 1.68 -11.67 -4.77
N GLU A 60 2.20 -12.57 -3.96
CA GLU A 60 1.85 -13.99 -4.08
C GLU A 60 0.35 -14.17 -3.76
N SER A 61 -0.31 -15.02 -4.54
CA SER A 61 -1.70 -15.38 -4.30
C SER A 61 -1.85 -16.14 -2.99
N PHE A 62 -2.98 -15.97 -2.33
CA PHE A 62 -3.29 -16.67 -1.08
C PHE A 62 -4.76 -17.10 -1.05
N VAL A 63 -5.03 -18.19 -0.33
CA VAL A 63 -6.37 -18.71 -0.15
C VAL A 63 -7.06 -18.01 1.01
N ALA A 64 -8.26 -17.49 0.78
CA ALA A 64 -9.08 -16.84 1.80
C ALA A 64 -10.57 -17.02 1.52
N ARG A 65 -11.40 -16.82 2.52
CA ARG A 65 -12.80 -16.51 2.30
C ARG A 65 -12.90 -15.08 1.74
N HIS A 66 -13.49 -14.94 0.56
CA HIS A 66 -13.60 -13.65 -0.14
C HIS A 66 -14.36 -12.61 0.70
N ASP A 67 -15.47 -13.00 1.30
CA ASP A 67 -16.29 -12.13 2.15
C ASP A 67 -15.54 -11.62 3.39
N VAL A 68 -14.72 -12.48 4.01
CA VAL A 68 -13.86 -12.10 5.14
C VAL A 68 -12.75 -11.14 4.71
N PHE A 69 -12.13 -11.39 3.55
CA PHE A 69 -11.13 -10.51 3.00
C PHE A 69 -11.71 -9.13 2.65
N GLU A 70 -12.86 -9.09 1.97
CA GLU A 70 -13.57 -7.85 1.63
C GLU A 70 -13.97 -7.07 2.88
N PHE A 71 -14.44 -7.75 3.93
CA PHE A 71 -14.76 -7.11 5.21
C PHE A 71 -13.53 -6.39 5.79
N LEU A 72 -12.37 -7.05 5.83
CA LEU A 72 -11.16 -6.45 6.38
C LEU A 72 -10.66 -5.27 5.54
N ILE A 73 -10.76 -5.34 4.22
CA ILE A 73 -10.40 -4.22 3.32
C ILE A 73 -11.38 -3.05 3.48
N ALA A 74 -12.66 -3.32 3.72
CA ALA A 74 -13.68 -2.30 3.92
C ALA A 74 -13.59 -1.63 5.30
N HIS A 75 -13.03 -2.32 6.30
CA HIS A 75 -12.90 -1.85 7.67
C HIS A 75 -11.42 -1.74 8.10
N PRO A 76 -10.63 -0.84 7.52
CA PRO A 76 -9.18 -0.78 7.74
C PRO A 76 -8.82 -0.49 9.21
N GLU A 77 -9.66 0.25 9.92
CA GLU A 77 -9.51 0.49 11.35
C GLU A 77 -9.58 -0.84 12.14
N PHE A 78 -10.65 -1.61 11.92
CA PHE A 78 -10.82 -2.93 12.55
C PHE A 78 -9.73 -3.91 12.11
N ALA A 79 -9.35 -3.92 10.82
CA ALA A 79 -8.28 -4.77 10.30
C ALA A 79 -6.95 -4.57 11.04
N THR A 80 -6.64 -3.36 11.51
CA THR A 80 -5.43 -3.14 12.30
C THR A 80 -5.52 -3.74 13.71
N HIS A 81 -6.71 -3.87 14.30
CA HIS A 81 -6.88 -4.63 15.55
C HIS A 81 -6.61 -6.13 15.32
N VAL A 82 -7.12 -6.71 14.23
CA VAL A 82 -6.87 -8.10 13.85
C VAL A 82 -5.37 -8.35 13.65
N THR A 83 -4.71 -7.55 12.80
CA THR A 83 -3.29 -7.74 12.48
C THR A 83 -2.37 -7.55 13.69
N ARG A 84 -2.73 -6.64 14.60
CA ARG A 84 -1.99 -6.42 15.86
C ARG A 84 -2.24 -7.51 16.87
N ALA A 85 -3.46 -8.05 16.97
CA ALA A 85 -3.76 -9.21 17.81
C ALA A 85 -2.92 -10.42 17.39
N LEU A 86 -2.81 -10.65 16.09
CA LEU A 86 -1.98 -11.70 15.47
C LEU A 86 -0.48 -11.40 15.48
N LYS A 87 -0.06 -10.21 15.91
CA LYS A 87 1.35 -9.74 15.88
C LYS A 87 1.99 -9.79 14.48
N VAL A 88 1.18 -9.71 13.42
CA VAL A 88 1.67 -9.74 12.02
C VAL A 88 2.01 -8.35 11.49
N ALA A 89 1.45 -7.29 12.08
CA ALA A 89 1.76 -5.91 11.75
C ALA A 89 1.70 -4.99 12.97
N ARG A 90 2.34 -3.81 12.83
CA ARG A 90 2.32 -2.75 13.83
C ARG A 90 1.40 -1.59 13.45
N TYR A 91 0.85 -1.60 12.24
CA TYR A 91 -0.05 -0.56 11.74
C TYR A 91 -1.17 -0.31 12.73
N ARG A 92 -1.48 0.97 12.91
CA ARG A 92 -2.64 1.43 13.67
C ARG A 92 -3.41 2.43 12.81
N ILE A 93 -4.68 2.15 12.59
CA ILE A 93 -5.62 3.08 11.97
C ILE A 93 -6.69 3.36 13.02
N TRP A 94 -7.01 4.63 13.20
CA TRP A 94 -8.04 5.04 14.15
C TRP A 94 -8.82 6.23 13.60
N ARG A 95 -10.04 6.39 14.08
CA ARG A 95 -10.94 7.46 13.67
C ARG A 95 -10.74 8.68 14.56
N THR A 96 -10.77 9.85 13.93
CA THR A 96 -10.81 11.16 14.57
C THR A 96 -11.98 11.95 14.01
N PRO A 97 -12.36 13.10 14.62
CA PRO A 97 -13.34 14.00 14.02
C PRO A 97 -12.98 14.49 12.61
N LYS A 98 -11.68 14.45 12.23
CA LYS A 98 -11.16 14.86 10.92
C LYS A 98 -11.00 13.71 9.92
N GLY A 99 -11.43 12.48 10.26
CA GLY A 99 -11.29 11.30 9.44
C GLY A 99 -10.34 10.25 10.03
N LEU A 100 -9.90 9.32 9.20
CA LEU A 100 -8.98 8.25 9.62
C LEU A 100 -7.55 8.77 9.70
N MET A 101 -6.85 8.33 10.73
CA MET A 101 -5.42 8.52 10.92
C MET A 101 -4.72 7.17 10.85
N LEU A 102 -3.51 7.17 10.32
CA LEU A 102 -2.62 6.02 10.19
C LEU A 102 -1.31 6.31 10.91
N ASP A 103 -0.81 5.32 11.64
CA ASP A 103 0.56 5.21 12.13
C ASP A 103 1.11 3.85 11.68
N ASP A 104 2.20 3.85 10.90
CA ASP A 104 2.80 2.62 10.38
C ASP A 104 3.64 1.87 11.43
N GLY A 105 3.90 2.49 12.58
CA GLY A 105 4.76 1.96 13.64
C GLY A 105 6.26 2.05 13.33
N TRP A 106 6.67 2.79 12.27
CA TRP A 106 8.06 3.03 11.87
C TRP A 106 8.35 4.50 11.55
N GLY A 107 7.45 5.41 11.96
CA GLY A 107 7.63 6.84 11.86
C GLY A 107 6.73 7.53 10.82
N ALA A 108 5.99 6.81 9.99
CA ALA A 108 5.02 7.44 9.10
C ALA A 108 3.68 7.63 9.82
N VAL A 109 3.27 8.88 9.97
CA VAL A 109 1.99 9.26 10.60
C VAL A 109 1.24 10.23 9.69
N GLY A 110 -0.07 10.01 9.52
CA GLY A 110 -0.85 10.90 8.67
C GLY A 110 -2.33 10.55 8.60
N SER A 111 -3.06 11.39 7.88
CA SER A 111 -4.45 11.10 7.52
C SER A 111 -4.52 10.14 6.34
N ILE A 112 -5.56 9.30 6.34
CA ILE A 112 -5.86 8.38 5.26
C ILE A 112 -7.35 8.49 4.92
N GLU A 113 -7.66 8.42 3.64
CA GLU A 113 -9.02 8.47 3.10
C GLU A 113 -9.19 7.39 2.03
N VAL A 114 -10.21 6.56 2.14
CA VAL A 114 -10.63 5.67 1.05
C VAL A 114 -11.46 6.52 0.08
N VAL A 115 -10.90 6.80 -1.09
CA VAL A 115 -11.49 7.73 -2.08
C VAL A 115 -12.22 7.03 -3.21
N TYR A 116 -12.01 5.72 -3.37
CA TYR A 116 -12.73 4.90 -4.35
C TYR A 116 -12.82 3.45 -3.90
N VAL A 117 -13.98 2.87 -4.13
CA VAL A 117 -14.34 1.49 -3.80
C VAL A 117 -15.02 0.86 -4.98
N ALA A 118 -14.47 -0.22 -5.52
CA ALA A 118 -15.10 -1.07 -6.53
C ALA A 118 -14.77 -2.55 -6.24
N PRO A 119 -15.50 -3.50 -6.82
CA PRO A 119 -15.10 -4.90 -6.77
C PRO A 119 -13.65 -5.08 -7.26
N GLY A 120 -12.81 -5.73 -6.46
CA GLY A 120 -11.41 -5.95 -6.81
C GLY A 120 -10.50 -4.71 -6.77
N LEU A 121 -10.97 -3.54 -6.30
CA LEU A 121 -10.17 -2.31 -6.29
C LEU A 121 -10.51 -1.42 -5.10
N ARG A 122 -9.46 -0.93 -4.42
CA ARG A 122 -9.53 0.19 -3.46
C ARG A 122 -8.49 1.23 -3.83
N VAL A 123 -8.88 2.49 -3.82
CA VAL A 123 -7.95 3.61 -3.96
C VAL A 123 -8.01 4.45 -2.69
N MET A 124 -6.85 4.69 -2.12
CA MET A 124 -6.69 5.48 -0.91
C MET A 124 -5.78 6.67 -1.17
N TYR A 125 -6.11 7.79 -0.55
CA TYR A 125 -5.28 8.97 -0.49
C TYR A 125 -4.77 9.15 0.93
N ALA A 126 -3.49 9.44 1.08
CA ALA A 126 -2.88 9.73 2.37
C ALA A 126 -2.11 11.06 2.32
N LYS A 127 -2.07 11.77 3.45
CA LYS A 127 -1.25 12.96 3.64
C LYS A 127 -0.65 12.92 5.04
N GLY A 128 0.67 13.05 5.13
CA GLY A 128 1.32 12.92 6.42
C GLY A 128 2.78 13.26 6.39
N GLU A 129 3.46 12.80 7.41
CA GLU A 129 4.90 12.99 7.57
C GLU A 129 5.57 11.70 8.02
N TYR A 130 6.83 11.57 7.63
CA TYR A 130 7.73 10.56 8.14
C TYR A 130 8.67 11.23 9.14
N GLN A 131 8.55 10.81 10.39
CA GLN A 131 9.34 11.33 11.50
C GLN A 131 10.65 10.57 11.59
N GLN A 132 11.74 11.30 11.76
CA GLN A 132 13.10 10.77 11.90
C GLN A 132 13.73 11.28 13.17
N ALA A 133 14.58 10.48 13.79
CA ALA A 133 15.20 10.84 15.06
C ALA A 133 16.21 12.00 14.94
N ILE A 134 16.86 12.15 13.78
CA ILE A 134 18.02 13.06 13.60
C ILE A 134 17.79 14.03 12.44
N LEU A 135 16.96 13.69 11.46
CA LEU A 135 16.71 14.51 10.27
C LEU A 135 15.35 15.22 10.37
N PRO A 136 15.14 16.31 9.62
CA PRO A 136 13.84 16.97 9.53
C PRO A 136 12.76 16.00 9.05
N ASN A 137 11.53 16.17 9.56
CA ASN A 137 10.39 15.36 9.14
C ASN A 137 10.12 15.53 7.64
N ILE A 138 9.93 14.42 6.96
CA ILE A 138 9.63 14.39 5.53
C ILE A 138 8.12 14.40 5.36
N ARG A 139 7.57 15.46 4.79
CA ARG A 139 6.14 15.60 4.49
C ARG A 139 5.85 15.20 3.05
N GLY A 140 4.64 14.65 2.85
CA GLY A 140 4.22 14.27 1.52
C GLY A 140 2.76 13.81 1.46
N GLN A 141 2.39 13.44 0.25
CA GLN A 141 1.10 12.87 -0.10
C GLN A 141 1.32 11.53 -0.78
N ALA A 142 0.38 10.62 -0.63
CA ALA A 142 0.45 9.33 -1.28
C ALA A 142 -0.91 8.92 -1.85
N VAL A 143 -0.87 8.22 -2.97
CA VAL A 143 -1.98 7.44 -3.50
C VAL A 143 -1.59 5.98 -3.40
N VAL A 144 -2.44 5.18 -2.77
CA VAL A 144 -2.26 3.74 -2.66
C VAL A 144 -3.41 3.05 -3.37
N THR A 145 -3.09 2.14 -4.28
CA THR A 145 -4.05 1.25 -4.92
C THR A 145 -3.86 -0.16 -4.39
N ILE A 146 -4.96 -0.83 -4.08
CA ILE A 146 -4.99 -2.26 -3.80
C ILE A 146 -5.94 -2.87 -4.81
N ASP A 147 -5.37 -3.58 -5.77
CA ASP A 147 -6.12 -4.35 -6.78
C ASP A 147 -6.05 -5.82 -6.41
N TRP A 148 -7.11 -6.58 -6.66
CA TRP A 148 -7.05 -8.04 -6.54
C TRP A 148 -7.97 -8.73 -7.52
N THR A 149 -7.55 -9.90 -7.95
CA THR A 149 -8.41 -10.83 -8.68
C THR A 149 -8.78 -12.00 -7.79
N VAL A 150 -9.93 -12.59 -8.05
CA VAL A 150 -10.50 -13.69 -7.28
C VAL A 150 -10.73 -14.85 -8.21
N THR A 151 -10.25 -16.04 -7.84
CA THR A 151 -10.49 -17.29 -8.56
C THR A 151 -11.02 -18.32 -7.57
N PRO A 152 -12.13 -19.03 -7.86
CA PRO A 152 -12.67 -20.05 -6.97
C PRO A 152 -11.62 -21.11 -6.58
N ALA A 153 -11.61 -21.49 -5.31
CA ALA A 153 -10.77 -22.54 -4.76
C ALA A 153 -11.64 -23.55 -3.97
N SER A 154 -11.03 -24.59 -3.45
CA SER A 154 -11.77 -25.63 -2.72
C SER A 154 -12.25 -25.16 -1.35
N GLY A 155 -13.31 -25.80 -0.83
CA GLY A 155 -13.78 -25.61 0.55
C GLY A 155 -14.46 -24.27 0.81
N GLY A 156 -15.14 -23.68 -0.21
CA GLY A 156 -15.83 -22.38 -0.06
C GLY A 156 -14.88 -21.20 0.15
N LYS A 157 -13.66 -21.32 -0.33
CA LYS A 157 -12.62 -20.29 -0.32
C LYS A 157 -12.27 -19.89 -1.74
N ASP A 158 -11.55 -18.79 -1.86
CA ASP A 158 -11.07 -18.26 -3.12
C ASP A 158 -9.56 -18.03 -3.07
N LEU A 159 -8.91 -18.15 -4.23
CA LEU A 159 -7.54 -17.72 -4.44
C LEU A 159 -7.54 -16.24 -4.80
N ILE A 160 -6.95 -15.43 -3.94
CA ILE A 160 -6.84 -13.98 -4.10
C ILE A 160 -5.44 -13.63 -4.56
N ALA A 161 -5.33 -12.93 -5.69
CA ALA A 161 -4.06 -12.45 -6.24
C ALA A 161 -4.01 -10.91 -6.13
N PRO A 162 -3.35 -10.35 -5.11
CA PRO A 162 -3.31 -8.92 -4.87
C PRO A 162 -2.19 -8.24 -5.62
N THR A 163 -2.41 -6.99 -6.00
CA THR A 163 -1.40 -6.05 -6.45
C THR A 163 -1.50 -4.76 -5.63
N VAL A 164 -0.38 -4.26 -5.14
CA VAL A 164 -0.32 -3.01 -4.38
C VAL A 164 0.50 -1.99 -5.14
N GLY A 165 -0.11 -0.86 -5.46
CA GLY A 165 0.56 0.31 -6.02
C GLY A 165 0.69 1.40 -4.94
N ALA A 166 1.83 2.05 -4.87
CA ALA A 166 2.04 3.21 -4.00
C ALA A 166 2.77 4.31 -4.78
N TYR A 167 2.19 5.49 -4.79
CA TYR A 167 2.66 6.68 -5.48
C TYR A 167 2.79 7.78 -4.44
N VAL A 168 4.00 8.29 -4.25
CA VAL A 168 4.29 9.27 -3.19
C VAL A 168 4.84 10.54 -3.83
N LYS A 169 4.26 11.67 -3.47
CA LYS A 169 4.76 13.00 -3.79
C LYS A 169 5.26 13.67 -2.53
N LEU A 170 6.55 13.92 -2.48
CA LEU A 170 7.20 14.63 -1.37
C LEU A 170 7.07 16.15 -1.55
N ASP A 171 7.04 16.88 -0.46
CA ASP A 171 7.04 18.35 -0.50
C ASP A 171 8.36 18.86 -1.11
N SER A 172 8.28 19.95 -1.89
CA SER A 172 9.39 20.50 -2.66
C SER A 172 10.63 20.86 -1.81
N ARG A 173 10.44 21.24 -0.55
CA ARG A 173 11.53 21.52 0.38
C ARG A 173 12.39 20.30 0.69
N VAL A 174 11.78 19.13 0.70
CA VAL A 174 12.47 17.84 0.93
C VAL A 174 13.27 17.45 -0.30
N LEU A 175 12.70 17.67 -1.50
CA LEU A 175 13.36 17.37 -2.77
C LEU A 175 14.60 18.25 -2.99
N ALA A 176 14.58 19.49 -2.54
CA ALA A 176 15.73 20.40 -2.66
C ALA A 176 16.93 19.99 -1.80
N THR A 177 16.70 19.24 -0.72
CA THR A 177 17.75 18.76 0.21
C THR A 177 18.11 17.29 0.03
N ALA A 178 17.28 16.54 -0.71
CA ALA A 178 17.49 15.12 -0.95
C ALA A 178 18.51 14.92 -2.08
N SER A 179 19.68 14.40 -1.74
CA SER A 179 20.63 13.87 -2.73
C SER A 179 20.02 12.71 -3.52
N ALA A 180 20.55 12.40 -4.71
CA ALA A 180 20.13 11.25 -5.53
C ALA A 180 20.10 9.91 -4.74
N LEU A 181 20.95 9.78 -3.72
CA LEU A 181 21.01 8.66 -2.78
C LEU A 181 19.72 8.55 -1.93
N ALA A 182 19.12 9.67 -1.50
CA ALA A 182 17.89 9.63 -0.71
C ALA A 182 16.70 9.12 -1.55
N GLY A 183 16.66 9.39 -2.85
CA GLY A 183 15.63 8.88 -3.77
C GLY A 183 15.66 7.36 -3.91
N SER A 184 16.83 6.76 -4.06
CA SER A 184 16.97 5.30 -4.17
C SER A 184 16.61 4.56 -2.87
N VAL A 185 17.00 5.11 -1.72
CA VAL A 185 16.64 4.55 -0.40
C VAL A 185 15.14 4.64 -0.15
N ALA A 186 14.52 5.75 -0.51
CA ALA A 186 13.08 5.93 -0.35
C ALA A 186 12.27 5.02 -1.29
N ALA A 187 12.72 4.80 -2.53
CA ALA A 187 12.11 3.86 -3.47
C ALA A 187 12.17 2.42 -2.93
N ALA A 188 13.35 1.98 -2.47
CA ALA A 188 13.52 0.67 -1.86
C ALA A 188 12.65 0.49 -0.60
N LYS A 189 12.45 1.55 0.18
CA LYS A 189 11.54 1.53 1.33
C LYS A 189 10.09 1.38 0.88
N ALA A 190 9.64 2.12 -0.12
CA ALA A 190 8.27 2.04 -0.63
C ALA A 190 7.96 0.63 -1.16
N GLU A 191 8.86 0.03 -1.91
CA GLU A 191 8.74 -1.34 -2.39
C GLU A 191 8.67 -2.35 -1.23
N LYS A 192 9.56 -2.21 -0.24
CA LYS A 192 9.57 -3.05 0.96
C LYS A 192 8.26 -2.96 1.74
N GLU A 193 7.66 -1.76 1.85
CA GLU A 193 6.37 -1.58 2.53
C GLU A 193 5.21 -2.19 1.72
N ALA A 194 5.21 -2.07 0.39
CA ALA A 194 4.22 -2.72 -0.45
C ALA A 194 4.28 -4.26 -0.31
N HIS A 195 5.47 -4.85 -0.36
CA HIS A 195 5.66 -6.29 -0.08
C HIS A 195 5.26 -6.67 1.34
N ARG A 196 5.50 -5.80 2.33
CA ARG A 196 5.07 -6.04 3.71
C ARG A 196 3.55 -6.09 3.82
N LEU A 197 2.83 -5.17 3.17
CA LEU A 197 1.38 -5.15 3.18
C LEU A 197 0.79 -6.44 2.59
N VAL A 198 1.32 -6.93 1.48
CA VAL A 198 0.91 -8.22 0.90
C VAL A 198 1.13 -9.37 1.90
N ARG A 199 2.30 -9.42 2.54
CA ARG A 199 2.56 -10.44 3.57
C ARG A 199 1.62 -10.35 4.78
N VAL A 200 1.17 -9.15 5.12
CA VAL A 200 0.17 -8.94 6.19
C VAL A 200 -1.16 -9.59 5.77
N PHE A 201 -1.63 -9.39 4.54
CA PHE A 201 -2.83 -10.05 4.02
C PHE A 201 -2.70 -11.58 4.12
N GLN A 202 -1.62 -12.15 3.59
CA GLN A 202 -1.37 -13.59 3.60
C GLN A 202 -1.37 -14.19 5.01
N LYS A 203 -0.62 -13.58 5.93
CA LYS A 203 -0.51 -14.09 7.31
C LYS A 203 -1.83 -13.95 8.07
N THR A 204 -2.56 -12.87 7.85
CA THR A 204 -3.85 -12.63 8.50
C THR A 204 -4.89 -13.64 8.02
N THR A 205 -5.03 -13.81 6.70
CA THR A 205 -6.00 -14.75 6.14
C THR A 205 -5.64 -16.19 6.48
N ARG A 206 -4.35 -16.54 6.51
CA ARG A 206 -3.91 -17.87 6.96
C ARG A 206 -4.35 -18.14 8.41
N ALA A 207 -4.08 -17.22 9.35
CA ALA A 207 -4.48 -17.38 10.73
C ALA A 207 -6.00 -17.53 10.90
N LEU A 208 -6.78 -16.74 10.12
CA LEU A 208 -8.24 -16.82 10.09
C LEU A 208 -8.75 -18.13 9.50
N ASN A 209 -8.04 -18.71 8.53
CA ASN A 209 -8.37 -19.98 7.94
C ASN A 209 -8.04 -21.16 8.87
N ASP A 210 -6.92 -21.08 9.59
CA ASP A 210 -6.38 -22.16 10.42
C ASP A 210 -7.14 -22.26 11.75
N ASN A 211 -7.43 -21.14 12.41
CA ASN A 211 -8.13 -21.15 13.70
C ASN A 211 -8.94 -19.86 13.93
N PRO A 212 -10.12 -19.72 13.31
CA PRO A 212 -10.96 -18.52 13.46
C PRO A 212 -11.40 -18.26 14.89
N ALA A 213 -11.68 -19.30 15.68
CA ALA A 213 -12.11 -19.15 17.07
C ALA A 213 -11.02 -18.51 17.94
N ALA A 214 -9.77 -18.97 17.82
CA ALA A 214 -8.67 -18.41 18.57
C ALA A 214 -8.42 -16.93 18.21
N VAL A 215 -8.59 -16.55 16.94
CA VAL A 215 -8.46 -15.14 16.51
C VAL A 215 -9.56 -14.29 17.17
N LEU A 216 -10.80 -14.77 17.20
CA LEU A 216 -11.91 -14.07 17.84
C LEU A 216 -11.66 -13.91 19.36
N ASP A 217 -11.15 -14.93 20.03
CA ASP A 217 -10.85 -14.87 21.46
C ASP A 217 -9.73 -13.87 21.76
N MET A 218 -8.68 -13.82 20.93
CA MET A 218 -7.64 -12.79 21.04
C MET A 218 -8.21 -11.36 20.87
N LEU A 219 -9.18 -11.17 19.97
CA LEU A 219 -9.82 -9.87 19.76
C LEU A 219 -10.74 -9.48 20.93
N ARG A 220 -11.50 -10.45 21.50
CA ARG A 220 -12.38 -10.23 22.65
C ARG A 220 -11.61 -9.84 23.91
N GLN A 221 -10.39 -10.35 24.08
CA GLN A 221 -9.51 -10.02 25.19
C GLN A 221 -8.91 -8.61 25.13
N ARG A 222 -9.11 -7.89 24.00
CA ARG A 222 -8.59 -6.53 23.77
C ARG A 222 -9.70 -5.51 23.94
N PRO A 223 -9.71 -4.72 25.04
CA PRO A 223 -10.78 -3.75 25.29
C PRO A 223 -10.87 -2.65 24.24
N GLU A 224 -9.76 -2.38 23.55
CA GLU A 224 -9.70 -1.39 22.46
C GLU A 224 -10.29 -1.86 21.14
N THR A 225 -10.67 -3.14 21.01
CA THR A 225 -11.28 -3.66 19.77
C THR A 225 -12.69 -3.10 19.61
N PRO A 226 -13.04 -2.49 18.45
CA PRO A 226 -14.37 -1.95 18.21
C PRO A 226 -15.42 -3.06 18.27
N ARG A 227 -16.38 -2.95 19.22
CA ARG A 227 -17.34 -4.02 19.52
C ARG A 227 -18.29 -4.33 18.38
N ARG A 228 -18.80 -3.30 17.71
CA ARG A 228 -19.73 -3.45 16.58
C ARG A 228 -19.10 -4.26 15.45
N GLU A 229 -17.92 -3.85 15.02
CA GLU A 229 -17.18 -4.53 13.96
C GLU A 229 -16.75 -5.95 14.38
N LEU A 230 -16.43 -6.15 15.66
CA LEU A 230 -16.11 -7.49 16.20
C LEU A 230 -17.32 -8.42 16.16
N GLU A 231 -18.51 -7.94 16.48
CA GLU A 231 -19.75 -8.73 16.40
C GLU A 231 -20.09 -9.10 14.96
N GLU A 232 -19.98 -8.13 14.04
CA GLU A 232 -20.21 -8.34 12.61
C GLU A 232 -19.20 -9.31 12.03
N PHE A 233 -17.93 -9.13 12.31
CA PHE A 233 -16.85 -10.02 11.90
C PHE A 233 -17.01 -11.43 12.48
N SER A 234 -17.43 -11.55 13.75
CA SER A 234 -17.67 -12.85 14.39
C SER A 234 -18.79 -13.61 13.70
N ARG A 235 -19.89 -12.92 13.38
CA ARG A 235 -21.01 -13.54 12.62
C ARG A 235 -20.55 -13.99 11.23
N LEU A 236 -19.83 -13.13 10.53
CA LEU A 236 -19.28 -13.45 9.21
C LEU A 236 -18.34 -14.65 9.26
N LEU A 237 -17.39 -14.65 10.20
CA LEU A 237 -16.34 -15.67 10.28
C LEU A 237 -16.88 -17.06 10.67
N LEU A 238 -17.93 -17.09 11.51
CA LEU A 238 -18.55 -18.34 11.98
C LEU A 238 -19.69 -18.83 11.09
N SER A 239 -20.20 -18.02 10.15
CA SER A 239 -21.19 -18.47 9.16
C SER A 239 -20.54 -19.39 8.12
N ALA A 240 -21.36 -20.25 7.52
CA ALA A 240 -20.90 -21.00 6.34
C ALA A 240 -20.49 -20.03 5.22
N PRO A 241 -19.45 -20.36 4.42
CA PRO A 241 -19.09 -19.55 3.26
C PRO A 241 -20.31 -19.34 2.36
N ALA A 242 -20.53 -18.11 1.90
CA ALA A 242 -21.55 -17.87 0.89
C ALA A 242 -21.21 -18.72 -0.34
N ALA A 243 -22.15 -19.53 -0.81
CA ALA A 243 -21.96 -20.27 -2.04
C ALA A 243 -21.71 -19.25 -3.16
N THR A 244 -20.50 -19.24 -3.72
CA THR A 244 -20.17 -18.41 -4.88
C THR A 244 -21.10 -18.85 -6.00
N ALA A 245 -22.07 -18.01 -6.37
CA ALA A 245 -22.91 -18.26 -7.53
C ALA A 245 -21.97 -18.34 -8.72
N ALA A 246 -21.72 -19.55 -9.19
CA ALA A 246 -21.01 -19.80 -10.43
C ALA A 246 -21.79 -19.06 -11.52
N SER A 247 -21.25 -17.96 -12.03
CA SER A 247 -21.74 -17.32 -13.24
C SER A 247 -21.62 -18.35 -14.35
N ALA A 248 -22.74 -18.97 -14.69
CA ALA A 248 -22.81 -19.84 -15.87
C ALA A 248 -22.42 -19.00 -17.09
N PRO A 249 -21.52 -19.50 -17.94
CA PRO A 249 -21.22 -18.82 -19.20
C PRO A 249 -22.49 -18.85 -20.09
N ARG A 250 -22.91 -17.67 -20.53
CA ARG A 250 -23.86 -17.53 -21.65
C ARG A 250 -23.11 -17.52 -22.95
#